data_1c72c3740d211dee16c6f63d8a1ec932
#
_entry.id   1c72c3740d211dee16c6f63d8a1ec932
#
_cell.length_a   1.000
_cell.length_b   1.000
_cell.length_c   1.000
_cell.angle_alpha   90.00
_cell.angle_beta   90.00
_cell.angle_gamma   90.00
#
_symmetry.space_group_name_H-M   'P 1'
#
loop_
_entity.id
_entity.type
_entity.pdbx_description
1 polymer ?
#
loop_
_entity_poly.entity_id
_entity_poly.type
_entity_poly.pdbx_seq_one_letter_code
_entity_poly.pdbx_strand_id
1 'polypeptide(L)'
;MTKETKAMKRIFLLLVGVLLAGCATHPQTQDKLYPDVKVSRLLRVIDGDTFACDIDEHSAIAGKNISIRLRGINTPELRSKDPEERKFAAIEKQRLFDLLNNARVIELRNIDRDKYFRIDADVYIDGVDILTKLNSEYIRRDEKQ
;
A
#
# COMPACT_ATOMS: atom_id res chain seq x y z
N MET A 1 61.75 27.76 -4.35
CA MET A 1 60.71 26.79 -3.89
C MET A 1 61.36 25.43 -3.72
N THR A 2 61.58 25.01 -2.50
CA THR A 2 62.33 23.81 -2.15
C THR A 2 61.47 22.56 -2.40
N LYS A 3 62.15 21.42 -2.67
CA LYS A 3 61.47 20.12 -2.96
C LYS A 3 60.48 19.70 -1.91
N GLU A 4 60.62 20.12 -0.66
CA GLU A 4 59.73 19.83 0.46
C GLU A 4 58.35 20.50 0.33
N THR A 5 58.27 21.72 -0.18
CA THR A 5 56.97 22.41 -0.37
C THR A 5 56.11 21.75 -1.46
N LYS A 6 56.71 21.08 -2.45
CA LYS A 6 55.97 20.32 -3.47
C LYS A 6 55.41 18.97 -2.93
N ALA A 7 56.17 18.34 -2.03
CA ALA A 7 55.73 17.10 -1.40
C ALA A 7 54.54 17.34 -0.44
N MET A 8 54.60 18.36 0.37
CA MET A 8 53.51 18.75 1.27
C MET A 8 52.21 19.11 0.54
N LYS A 9 52.30 19.85 -0.59
CA LYS A 9 51.13 20.15 -1.41
C LYS A 9 50.50 18.91 -2.04
N ARG A 10 51.30 17.91 -2.43
CA ARG A 10 50.78 16.63 -2.99
C ARG A 10 50.11 15.78 -1.93
N ILE A 11 50.64 15.75 -0.71
CA ILE A 11 50.04 15.02 0.42
C ILE A 11 48.72 15.70 0.84
N PHE A 12 48.67 17.03 0.86
CA PHE A 12 47.46 17.77 1.18
C PHE A 12 46.34 17.57 0.11
N LEU A 13 46.71 17.50 -1.17
CA LEU A 13 45.75 17.25 -2.24
C LEU A 13 45.18 15.81 -2.22
N LEU A 14 46.02 14.85 -1.78
CA LEU A 14 45.58 13.45 -1.63
C LEU A 14 44.67 13.25 -0.40
N LEU A 15 44.87 14.00 0.67
CA LEU A 15 44.06 13.97 1.88
C LEU A 15 42.66 14.62 1.67
N VAL A 16 42.55 15.64 0.84
CA VAL A 16 41.27 16.28 0.50
C VAL A 16 40.45 15.42 -0.45
N GLY A 17 41.09 14.60 -1.29
CA GLY A 17 40.40 13.70 -2.23
C GLY A 17 39.69 12.50 -1.56
N VAL A 18 40.10 12.09 -0.35
CA VAL A 18 39.51 10.94 0.37
C VAL A 18 38.29 11.34 1.19
N LEU A 19 38.11 12.64 1.49
CA LEU A 19 36.97 13.12 2.29
C LEU A 19 35.65 13.30 1.49
N LEU A 20 35.66 13.15 0.15
CA LEU A 20 34.49 13.33 -0.68
C LEU A 20 33.83 11.99 -1.17
N ALA A 21 34.39 10.87 -0.77
CA ALA A 21 33.87 9.54 -1.20
C ALA A 21 32.95 8.86 -0.19
N GLY A 22 32.32 9.61 0.72
CA GLY A 22 31.55 9.08 1.85
C GLY A 22 30.08 9.49 1.90
N CYS A 23 29.48 9.99 0.81
CA CYS A 23 28.02 10.11 0.75
C CYS A 23 27.46 8.90 0.00
N ALA A 24 27.57 7.70 0.63
CA ALA A 24 26.69 6.61 0.32
C ALA A 24 25.28 7.08 0.72
N THR A 25 24.47 7.46 -0.26
CA THR A 25 23.04 7.61 -0.08
C THR A 25 22.51 6.25 0.32
N HIS A 26 22.40 6.03 1.64
CA HIS A 26 21.60 4.93 2.16
C HIS A 26 20.21 5.10 1.57
N PRO A 27 19.63 4.10 0.88
CA PRO A 27 18.22 4.16 0.54
C PRO A 27 17.50 4.33 1.88
N GLN A 28 16.85 5.46 2.08
CA GLN A 28 15.94 5.67 3.20
C GLN A 28 14.81 4.65 2.97
N THR A 29 14.92 3.48 3.56
CA THR A 29 13.76 2.67 3.87
C THR A 29 12.91 3.59 4.72
N GLN A 30 11.83 4.13 4.17
CA GLN A 30 10.80 4.79 4.96
C GLN A 30 10.40 3.75 6.00
N ASP A 31 10.74 4.00 7.27
CA ASP A 31 10.28 3.17 8.36
C ASP A 31 8.77 3.16 8.29
N LYS A 32 8.19 2.03 7.84
CA LYS A 32 6.75 1.86 7.80
C LYS A 32 6.23 2.02 9.21
N LEU A 33 5.33 2.97 9.43
CA LEU A 33 4.74 3.21 10.74
C LEU A 33 4.02 1.93 11.25
N TYR A 34 3.48 1.14 10.34
CA TYR A 34 2.81 -0.14 10.62
C TYR A 34 3.42 -1.26 9.77
N PRO A 35 3.70 -2.44 10.38
CA PRO A 35 4.17 -3.60 9.63
C PRO A 35 3.09 -4.12 8.67
N ASP A 36 3.51 -4.83 7.62
CA ASP A 36 2.60 -5.59 6.78
C ASP A 36 1.99 -6.73 7.61
N VAL A 37 0.69 -7.00 7.43
CA VAL A 37 -0.04 -8.02 8.19
C VAL A 37 -0.86 -8.92 7.28
N LYS A 38 -1.17 -10.14 7.75
CA LYS A 38 -2.05 -11.07 7.04
C LYS A 38 -3.45 -11.02 7.62
N VAL A 39 -4.43 -11.09 6.73
CA VAL A 39 -5.82 -11.31 7.10
C VAL A 39 -5.97 -12.74 7.57
N SER A 40 -6.43 -12.94 8.80
CA SER A 40 -6.66 -14.26 9.38
C SER A 40 -7.99 -14.85 8.94
N ARG A 41 -9.00 -14.00 8.77
CA ARG A 41 -10.33 -14.39 8.33
C ARG A 41 -11.06 -13.27 7.60
N LEU A 42 -11.50 -13.50 6.39
CA LEU A 42 -12.46 -12.64 5.69
C LEU A 42 -13.84 -12.79 6.34
N LEU A 43 -14.48 -11.70 6.74
CA LEU A 43 -15.82 -11.73 7.33
C LEU A 43 -16.90 -11.39 6.32
N ARG A 44 -16.76 -10.29 5.62
CA ARG A 44 -17.71 -9.83 4.60
C ARG A 44 -17.10 -8.74 3.72
N VAL A 45 -17.59 -8.63 2.51
CA VAL A 45 -17.34 -7.46 1.65
C VAL A 45 -18.45 -6.46 1.88
N ILE A 46 -18.10 -5.20 2.09
CA ILE A 46 -19.03 -4.09 2.39
C ILE A 46 -19.42 -3.42 1.09
N ASP A 47 -18.45 -2.92 0.36
CA ASP A 47 -18.58 -2.26 -0.95
C ASP A 47 -17.51 -2.78 -1.92
N GLY A 48 -17.46 -2.27 -3.14
CA GLY A 48 -16.48 -2.68 -4.14
C GLY A 48 -15.02 -2.33 -3.80
N ASP A 49 -14.79 -1.48 -2.79
CA ASP A 49 -13.46 -1.07 -2.31
C ASP A 49 -13.25 -1.29 -0.81
N THR A 50 -14.22 -1.91 -0.12
CA THR A 50 -14.17 -2.05 1.34
C THR A 50 -14.63 -3.44 1.78
N PHE A 51 -13.86 -4.08 2.66
CA PHE A 51 -14.22 -5.35 3.29
C PHE A 51 -13.91 -5.35 4.78
N ALA A 52 -14.51 -6.29 5.53
CA ALA A 52 -14.23 -6.50 6.94
C ALA A 52 -13.55 -7.86 7.15
N CYS A 53 -12.57 -7.88 8.05
CA CYS A 53 -11.78 -9.07 8.35
C CYS A 53 -11.34 -9.12 9.81
N ASP A 54 -10.75 -10.25 10.20
CA ASP A 54 -9.97 -10.41 11.41
C ASP A 54 -8.48 -10.45 11.07
N ILE A 55 -7.66 -9.88 11.97
CA ILE A 55 -6.19 -9.87 11.95
C ILE A 55 -5.73 -10.39 13.31
N ASP A 56 -5.36 -11.66 13.39
CA ASP A 56 -5.01 -12.32 14.67
C ASP A 56 -3.66 -11.87 15.24
N GLU A 57 -2.81 -11.25 14.40
CA GLU A 57 -1.55 -10.63 14.84
C GLU A 57 -1.78 -9.42 15.76
N HIS A 58 -2.99 -8.85 15.75
CA HIS A 58 -3.38 -7.76 16.62
C HIS A 58 -4.20 -8.25 17.82
N SER A 59 -4.22 -7.44 18.90
CA SER A 59 -5.08 -7.72 20.05
C SER A 59 -6.56 -7.78 19.61
N ALA A 60 -7.39 -8.54 20.35
CA ALA A 60 -8.79 -8.73 20.00
C ALA A 60 -9.58 -7.42 19.81
N ILE A 61 -9.21 -6.39 20.57
CA ILE A 61 -9.84 -5.04 20.46
C ILE A 61 -9.51 -4.33 19.15
N ALA A 62 -8.32 -4.58 18.58
CA ALA A 62 -7.81 -3.89 17.41
C ALA A 62 -7.79 -4.78 16.15
N GLY A 63 -7.93 -6.10 16.32
CA GLY A 63 -7.79 -7.09 15.25
C GLY A 63 -9.08 -7.80 14.83
N LYS A 64 -10.22 -7.55 15.51
CA LYS A 64 -11.48 -8.23 15.17
C LYS A 64 -12.46 -7.29 14.48
N ASN A 65 -13.09 -7.83 13.42
CA ASN A 65 -14.09 -7.12 12.60
C ASN A 65 -13.60 -5.74 12.12
N ILE A 66 -12.36 -5.70 11.63
CA ILE A 66 -11.72 -4.47 11.13
C ILE A 66 -12.17 -4.21 9.70
N SER A 67 -12.58 -2.98 9.42
CA SER A 67 -12.86 -2.53 8.05
C SER A 67 -11.58 -2.10 7.35
N ILE A 68 -11.33 -2.70 6.20
CA ILE A 68 -10.19 -2.42 5.32
C ILE A 68 -10.72 -1.71 4.08
N ARG A 69 -10.15 -0.55 3.75
CA ARG A 69 -10.38 0.14 2.50
C ARG A 69 -9.19 -0.07 1.57
N LEU A 70 -9.48 -0.48 0.35
CA LEU A 70 -8.47 -0.61 -0.69
C LEU A 70 -7.97 0.78 -1.09
N ARG A 71 -6.67 1.01 -0.94
CA ARG A 71 -6.04 2.25 -1.42
C ARG A 71 -6.01 2.27 -2.95
N GLY A 72 -6.15 3.46 -3.54
CA GLY A 72 -6.00 3.66 -4.98
C GLY A 72 -7.25 3.31 -5.82
N ILE A 73 -8.37 2.94 -5.19
CA ILE A 73 -9.64 2.72 -5.88
C ILE A 73 -10.78 3.41 -5.13
N ASN A 74 -11.78 3.85 -5.88
CA ASN A 74 -13.02 4.38 -5.35
C ASN A 74 -14.17 3.82 -6.18
N THR A 75 -15.09 3.12 -5.54
CA THR A 75 -16.23 2.48 -6.20
C THR A 75 -17.54 3.20 -5.89
N PRO A 76 -18.56 3.11 -6.76
CA PRO A 76 -19.89 3.62 -6.44
C PRO A 76 -20.45 2.97 -5.18
N GLU A 77 -21.25 3.73 -4.44
CA GLU A 77 -21.86 3.26 -3.20
C GLU A 77 -23.15 2.46 -3.49
N LEU A 78 -23.36 1.37 -2.75
CA LEU A 78 -24.61 0.59 -2.81
C LEU A 78 -25.85 1.40 -2.41
N ARG A 79 -25.67 2.52 -1.69
CA ARG A 79 -26.74 3.41 -1.23
C ARG A 79 -26.94 4.63 -2.14
N SER A 80 -26.30 4.67 -3.32
CA SER A 80 -26.52 5.76 -4.27
C SER A 80 -28.00 5.91 -4.62
N LYS A 81 -28.45 7.13 -4.87
CA LYS A 81 -29.80 7.43 -5.35
C LYS A 81 -29.98 6.99 -6.81
N ASP A 82 -28.90 6.93 -7.58
CA ASP A 82 -28.92 6.49 -8.96
C ASP A 82 -29.00 4.96 -9.05
N PRO A 83 -30.02 4.39 -9.74
CA PRO A 83 -30.17 2.96 -9.92
C PRO A 83 -29.01 2.32 -10.70
N GLU A 84 -28.43 3.04 -11.68
CA GLU A 84 -27.30 2.50 -12.47
C GLU A 84 -26.05 2.43 -11.61
N GLU A 85 -25.76 3.45 -10.81
CA GLU A 85 -24.65 3.40 -9.85
C GLU A 85 -24.81 2.23 -8.86
N ARG A 86 -26.01 1.97 -8.35
CA ARG A 86 -26.25 0.84 -7.46
C ARG A 86 -25.99 -0.50 -8.12
N LYS A 87 -26.36 -0.67 -9.39
CA LYS A 87 -26.03 -1.89 -10.15
C LYS A 87 -24.53 -2.09 -10.26
N PHE A 88 -23.81 -1.03 -10.58
CA PHE A 88 -22.36 -1.08 -10.64
C PHE A 88 -21.72 -1.39 -9.30
N ALA A 89 -22.17 -0.72 -8.24
CA ALA A 89 -21.71 -1.00 -6.89
C ALA A 89 -21.90 -2.49 -6.50
N ALA A 90 -23.01 -3.09 -6.89
CA ALA A 90 -23.29 -4.50 -6.64
C ALA A 90 -22.33 -5.42 -7.44
N ILE A 91 -22.02 -5.08 -8.69
CA ILE A 91 -21.08 -5.83 -9.53
C ILE A 91 -19.68 -5.75 -8.95
N GLU A 92 -19.21 -4.56 -8.59
CA GLU A 92 -17.85 -4.37 -8.04
C GLU A 92 -17.71 -5.05 -6.66
N LYS A 93 -18.74 -4.98 -5.83
CA LYS A 93 -18.77 -5.72 -4.58
C LYS A 93 -18.66 -7.23 -4.79
N GLN A 94 -19.41 -7.79 -5.73
CA GLN A 94 -19.35 -9.23 -6.03
C GLN A 94 -17.97 -9.61 -6.56
N ARG A 95 -17.39 -8.78 -7.42
CA ARG A 95 -16.05 -9.00 -7.97
C ARG A 95 -14.97 -9.00 -6.88
N LEU A 96 -15.01 -8.02 -5.97
CA LEU A 96 -14.12 -7.99 -4.83
C LEU A 96 -14.30 -9.23 -3.95
N PHE A 97 -15.55 -9.63 -3.69
CA PHE A 97 -15.85 -10.84 -2.94
C PHE A 97 -15.23 -12.09 -3.59
N ASP A 98 -15.40 -12.27 -4.89
CA ASP A 98 -14.88 -13.43 -5.61
C ASP A 98 -13.35 -13.49 -5.55
N LEU A 99 -12.68 -12.34 -5.71
CA LEU A 99 -11.22 -12.25 -5.61
C LEU A 99 -10.72 -12.60 -4.20
N LEU A 100 -11.31 -12.03 -3.16
CA LEU A 100 -10.91 -12.27 -1.78
C LEU A 100 -11.25 -13.68 -1.30
N ASN A 101 -12.42 -14.19 -1.67
CA ASN A 101 -12.88 -15.53 -1.26
C ASN A 101 -12.07 -16.66 -1.91
N ASN A 102 -11.53 -16.45 -3.09
CA ASN A 102 -10.69 -17.43 -3.79
C ASN A 102 -9.19 -17.30 -3.45
N ALA A 103 -8.79 -16.28 -2.71
CA ALA A 103 -7.41 -16.08 -2.29
C ALA A 103 -7.04 -17.05 -1.17
N ARG A 104 -5.83 -17.62 -1.25
CA ARG A 104 -5.25 -18.43 -0.18
C ARG A 104 -4.64 -17.57 0.92
N VAL A 105 -4.06 -16.43 0.53
CA VAL A 105 -3.42 -15.47 1.42
C VAL A 105 -3.84 -14.06 1.01
N ILE A 106 -4.31 -13.28 1.97
CA ILE A 106 -4.60 -11.86 1.82
C ILE A 106 -3.62 -11.11 2.72
N GLU A 107 -2.81 -10.22 2.15
CA GLU A 107 -1.86 -9.37 2.87
C GLU A 107 -2.24 -7.91 2.74
N LEU A 108 -2.10 -7.17 3.83
CA LEU A 108 -2.26 -5.72 3.88
C LEU A 108 -0.88 -5.09 3.99
N ARG A 109 -0.55 -4.22 3.05
CA ARG A 109 0.73 -3.52 3.00
C ARG A 109 0.52 -2.01 3.01
N ASN A 110 1.58 -1.26 3.39
CA ASN A 110 1.53 0.20 3.46
C ASN A 110 0.33 0.73 4.24
N ILE A 111 0.09 0.11 5.39
CA ILE A 111 -1.08 0.34 6.24
C ILE A 111 -1.09 1.77 6.78
N ASP A 112 -2.26 2.39 6.75
CA ASP A 112 -2.55 3.67 7.38
C ASP A 112 -3.95 3.66 8.00
N ARG A 113 -4.33 4.71 8.73
CA ARG A 113 -5.69 4.87 9.25
C ARG A 113 -6.37 6.07 8.60
N ASP A 114 -7.58 5.84 8.12
CA ASP A 114 -8.41 6.94 7.66
C ASP A 114 -9.15 7.65 8.81
N LYS A 115 -9.78 8.78 8.48
CA LYS A 115 -10.56 9.57 9.46
C LYS A 115 -11.79 8.85 10.03
N TYR A 116 -12.17 7.70 9.49
CA TYR A 116 -13.32 6.90 9.93
C TYR A 116 -12.89 5.63 10.69
N PHE A 117 -11.63 5.58 11.14
CA PHE A 117 -11.05 4.44 11.85
C PHE A 117 -10.94 3.14 11.02
N ARG A 118 -11.13 3.20 9.69
CA ARG A 118 -10.83 2.09 8.80
C ARG A 118 -9.31 2.02 8.59
N ILE A 119 -8.84 0.84 8.30
CA ILE A 119 -7.48 0.66 7.77
C ILE A 119 -7.52 0.93 6.27
N ASP A 120 -6.70 1.87 5.81
CA ASP A 120 -6.41 2.12 4.40
C ASP A 120 -5.12 1.40 4.03
N ALA A 121 -5.16 0.48 3.07
CA ALA A 121 -4.03 -0.38 2.75
C ALA A 121 -3.97 -0.76 1.28
N ASP A 122 -2.75 -1.08 0.84
CA ASP A 122 -2.53 -1.82 -0.40
C ASP A 122 -2.83 -3.30 -0.11
N VAL A 123 -3.75 -3.90 -0.85
CA VAL A 123 -4.20 -5.28 -0.63
C VAL A 123 -3.59 -6.21 -1.65
N TYR A 124 -2.92 -7.25 -1.18
CA TYR A 124 -2.30 -8.28 -2.00
C TYR A 124 -3.00 -9.61 -1.77
N ILE A 125 -3.33 -10.30 -2.85
CA ILE A 125 -3.89 -11.65 -2.84
C ILE A 125 -2.92 -12.61 -3.52
N ASP A 126 -2.49 -13.65 -2.79
CA ASP A 126 -1.49 -14.63 -3.25
C ASP A 126 -0.23 -13.94 -3.82
N GLY A 127 0.20 -12.83 -3.21
CA GLY A 127 1.39 -12.05 -3.60
C GLY A 127 1.18 -11.07 -4.77
N VAL A 128 -0.03 -10.98 -5.33
CA VAL A 128 -0.38 -10.06 -6.43
C VAL A 128 -1.25 -8.92 -5.91
N ASP A 129 -0.93 -7.67 -6.27
CA ASP A 129 -1.76 -6.51 -5.97
C ASP A 129 -3.17 -6.71 -6.56
N ILE A 130 -4.18 -6.64 -5.69
CA ILE A 130 -5.59 -6.85 -6.07
C ILE A 130 -6.06 -5.84 -7.12
N LEU A 131 -5.51 -4.62 -7.12
CA LEU A 131 -5.87 -3.59 -8.09
C LEU A 131 -5.53 -4.01 -9.52
N THR A 132 -4.47 -4.78 -9.72
CA THR A 132 -4.12 -5.30 -11.06
C THR A 132 -5.21 -6.21 -11.63
N LYS A 133 -5.99 -6.86 -10.76
CA LYS A 133 -7.10 -7.75 -11.13
C LYS A 133 -8.45 -7.01 -11.23
N LEU A 134 -8.62 -5.95 -10.44
CA LEU A 134 -9.81 -5.10 -10.49
C LEU A 134 -9.76 -4.10 -11.65
N ASN A 135 -8.58 -3.61 -12.02
CA ASN A 135 -8.35 -2.44 -12.87
C ASN A 135 -8.56 -2.65 -14.37
N SER A 136 -8.85 -3.84 -14.88
CA SER A 136 -9.02 -3.97 -16.33
C SER A 136 -10.22 -3.18 -16.92
N GLU A 137 -11.16 -2.76 -16.09
CA GLU A 137 -12.35 -2.02 -16.55
C GLU A 137 -12.59 -0.69 -15.81
N TYR A 138 -12.08 -0.51 -14.59
CA TYR A 138 -12.36 0.67 -13.77
C TYR A 138 -11.55 1.88 -14.19
N ILE A 139 -10.27 1.72 -14.54
CA ILE A 139 -9.40 2.80 -15.04
C ILE A 139 -9.95 3.43 -16.34
N ARG A 140 -10.69 2.67 -17.13
CA ARG A 140 -11.30 3.20 -18.36
C ARG A 140 -12.43 4.21 -18.11
N ARG A 141 -12.91 4.38 -16.89
CA ARG A 141 -13.99 5.34 -16.56
C ARG A 141 -13.49 6.69 -16.13
N ASP A 142 -12.42 6.71 -15.32
CA ASP A 142 -11.84 7.98 -14.87
C ASP A 142 -11.21 8.77 -16.01
N GLU A 143 -10.83 8.10 -17.13
CA GLU A 143 -10.33 8.74 -18.33
C GLU A 143 -11.44 9.33 -19.25
N LYS A 144 -12.71 9.12 -18.93
CA LYS A 144 -13.86 9.59 -19.73
C LYS A 144 -14.70 10.67 -19.05
N GLN A 145 -14.31 11.14 -17.88
CA GLN A 145 -14.85 12.30 -17.22
C GLN A 145 -13.84 13.44 -17.26
#